data_c7e46dfa34cb06b0bdd6434c99758ac2
#
_entry.id   c7e46dfa34cb06b0bdd6434c99758ac2
#
_cell.length_a   1.000
_cell.length_b   1.000
_cell.length_c   1.000
_cell.angle_alpha   90.00
_cell.angle_beta   90.00
_cell.angle_gamma   90.00
#
_symmetry.space_group_name_H-M   'P 1'
#
loop_
_entity.id
_entity.type
_entity.pdbx_description
1 polymer ?
#
loop_
_entity_poly.entity_id
_entity_poly.type
_entity_poly.pdbx_seq_one_letter_code
_entity_poly.pdbx_strand_id
1 'polypeptide(L)'
;MLDLILTAALLSNSAVAIEPQTPGASPTNLGAVARIIGQDDKEQGEDEPKIDPKKVEATVELLKEAFKKGSEVVAKLEAITAAVDVPHEDVAEALAKGLKDKEAEVVMSTIDGLRQMKIPSALAELVSAHKRERDIKKDDDQFAALLKAIGSYGDPENVELLADDMLHNPHRDIIRARILSLGNTRCDESVKELITIMNSAAKKKIQPYMGEISLALTALTGADEGKSQDRWTTWWNANKRDLEIAEVMPELPKKLKSQWNKYWGIYEEEDRGEKREDRGEE
;
A
#
# COMPACT_ATOMS: atom_id res chain seq x y z
N MET A 1 -70.34 -12.55 15.13
CA MET A 1 -71.14 -13.43 14.27
C MET A 1 -70.16 -13.96 13.20
N LEU A 2 -69.92 -15.25 13.37
CA LEU A 2 -69.68 -16.26 12.32
C LEU A 2 -68.48 -16.05 11.41
N ASP A 3 -67.58 -16.91 11.26
CA ASP A 3 -67.19 -18.34 11.41
C ASP A 3 -66.09 -18.54 10.34
N LEU A 4 -64.96 -18.95 10.77
CA LEU A 4 -64.34 -20.25 10.61
C LEU A 4 -64.57 -20.92 9.24
N ILE A 5 -63.54 -21.15 8.45
CA ILE A 5 -63.25 -22.47 7.87
C ILE A 5 -61.73 -22.62 7.61
N LEU A 6 -61.22 -23.59 8.30
CA LEU A 6 -59.92 -24.25 8.20
C LEU A 6 -59.94 -25.18 6.98
N THR A 7 -58.93 -25.15 6.12
CA THR A 7 -58.66 -26.28 5.23
C THR A 7 -57.13 -26.55 5.18
N ALA A 8 -56.78 -27.60 5.88
CA ALA A 8 -55.49 -28.26 5.77
C ALA A 8 -55.44 -29.09 4.47
N ALA A 9 -54.39 -28.96 3.71
CA ALA A 9 -54.01 -29.92 2.66
C ALA A 9 -52.61 -30.41 2.92
N LEU A 10 -52.57 -31.61 3.43
CA LEU A 10 -51.42 -32.51 3.47
C LEU A 10 -51.10 -32.98 2.04
N LEU A 11 -49.89 -32.74 1.57
CA LEU A 11 -49.30 -33.53 0.49
C LEU A 11 -47.89 -33.93 0.84
N SER A 12 -47.82 -35.24 0.92
CA SER A 12 -46.76 -36.18 1.22
C SER A 12 -45.43 -36.01 0.50
N ASN A 13 -44.41 -36.25 1.26
CA ASN A 13 -43.11 -36.81 1.03
C ASN A 13 -42.86 -37.52 -0.31
N SER A 14 -41.74 -37.16 -0.91
CA SER A 14 -40.85 -38.09 -1.58
C SER A 14 -39.43 -37.65 -1.34
N ALA A 15 -38.80 -38.24 -0.32
CA ALA A 15 -37.36 -38.16 -0.11
C ALA A 15 -36.68 -39.05 -1.16
N VAL A 16 -35.92 -38.41 -2.05
CA VAL A 16 -34.92 -39.12 -2.89
C VAL A 16 -33.60 -39.00 -2.13
N ALA A 17 -33.18 -40.12 -1.60
CA ALA A 17 -31.87 -40.33 -1.04
C ALA A 17 -30.83 -40.28 -2.19
N ILE A 18 -29.95 -39.29 -2.17
CA ILE A 18 -28.74 -39.28 -2.98
C ILE A 18 -27.62 -39.81 -2.09
N GLU A 19 -27.15 -41.00 -2.39
CA GLU A 19 -25.95 -41.57 -1.78
C GLU A 19 -24.71 -40.71 -2.11
N PRO A 20 -23.81 -40.48 -1.13
CA PRO A 20 -22.53 -39.83 -1.42
C PRO A 20 -21.59 -40.83 -2.09
N GLN A 21 -21.24 -40.57 -3.34
CA GLN A 21 -20.14 -41.24 -4.00
C GLN A 21 -18.81 -40.77 -3.43
N THR A 22 -18.10 -41.62 -2.74
CA THR A 22 -16.71 -41.51 -2.36
C THR A 22 -15.81 -41.55 -3.60
N PRO A 23 -14.97 -40.57 -3.87
CA PRO A 23 -13.87 -40.76 -4.82
C PRO A 23 -12.76 -41.56 -4.17
N GLY A 24 -12.37 -42.63 -4.86
CA GLY A 24 -11.38 -43.61 -4.45
C GLY A 24 -10.01 -42.97 -4.15
N ALA A 25 -9.45 -43.41 -3.04
CA ALA A 25 -8.05 -43.21 -2.69
C ALA A 25 -7.17 -44.02 -3.62
N SER A 26 -6.26 -43.38 -4.30
CA SER A 26 -5.05 -44.00 -4.85
C SER A 26 -3.87 -43.67 -3.97
N PRO A 27 -3.16 -44.65 -3.45
CA PRO A 27 -1.97 -44.41 -2.64
C PRO A 27 -0.75 -44.34 -3.54
N THR A 28 -0.07 -43.18 -3.58
CA THR A 28 1.29 -43.21 -4.11
C THR A 28 2.17 -42.12 -3.45
N ASN A 29 3.20 -42.68 -2.78
CA ASN A 29 4.46 -42.01 -2.42
C ASN A 29 4.49 -40.94 -1.30
N LEU A 30 4.24 -41.40 -0.10
CA LEU A 30 4.98 -40.96 1.09
C LEU A 30 6.29 -41.77 1.16
N GLY A 31 7.35 -41.20 0.61
CA GLY A 31 8.67 -41.82 0.68
C GLY A 31 9.73 -40.89 0.16
N ALA A 32 10.57 -40.40 1.07
CA ALA A 32 11.84 -39.74 0.81
C ALA A 32 11.85 -38.22 0.55
N VAL A 33 11.52 -37.40 1.57
CA VAL A 33 12.32 -36.20 1.86
C VAL A 33 12.39 -35.97 3.38
N ALA A 34 12.92 -36.96 4.11
CA ALA A 34 13.41 -36.75 5.46
C ALA A 34 14.89 -37.13 5.45
N ARG A 35 15.74 -36.16 5.54
CA ARG A 35 17.17 -36.18 5.91
C ARG A 35 18.01 -35.38 4.91
N ILE A 36 18.05 -34.08 5.05
CA ILE A 36 19.31 -33.32 5.05
C ILE A 36 19.10 -32.20 6.07
N ILE A 37 19.19 -32.58 7.36
CA ILE A 37 19.62 -31.65 8.42
C ILE A 37 21.10 -31.97 8.56
N GLY A 38 21.90 -31.13 7.98
CA GLY A 38 23.35 -31.21 8.04
C GLY A 38 23.88 -29.83 7.71
N GLN A 39 24.06 -29.02 8.76
CA GLN A 39 25.11 -28.03 8.93
C GLN A 39 25.74 -27.50 7.65
N ASP A 40 25.37 -26.28 7.28
CA ASP A 40 26.33 -25.23 6.94
C ASP A 40 25.61 -23.90 7.09
N ASP A 41 25.64 -23.35 8.31
CA ASP A 41 25.43 -21.94 8.57
C ASP A 41 26.51 -21.15 7.85
N LYS A 42 26.35 -20.95 6.56
CA LYS A 42 26.96 -19.86 5.83
C LYS A 42 25.84 -18.88 5.53
N GLU A 43 25.82 -17.83 6.33
CA GLU A 43 25.24 -16.54 6.02
C GLU A 43 25.47 -16.26 4.53
N GLN A 44 24.46 -16.52 3.69
CA GLN A 44 24.32 -15.84 2.42
C GLN A 44 23.73 -14.48 2.75
N GLY A 45 24.55 -13.59 3.29
CA GLY A 45 24.36 -12.17 3.15
C GLY A 45 24.36 -11.90 1.65
N GLU A 46 23.17 -11.61 1.10
CA GLU A 46 23.09 -10.98 -0.20
C GLU A 46 24.01 -9.76 -0.12
N ASP A 47 25.07 -9.74 -0.93
CA ASP A 47 25.96 -8.59 -1.05
C ASP A 47 25.14 -7.42 -1.59
N GLU A 48 24.51 -6.67 -0.71
CA GLU A 48 23.98 -5.34 -1.06
C GLU A 48 25.13 -4.58 -1.75
N PRO A 49 24.92 -4.00 -2.92
CA PRO A 49 25.96 -3.29 -3.65
C PRO A 49 26.54 -2.21 -2.74
N LYS A 50 27.76 -2.44 -2.25
CA LYS A 50 28.44 -1.52 -1.35
C LYS A 50 28.67 -0.21 -2.09
N ILE A 51 27.90 0.79 -1.71
CA ILE A 51 28.05 2.15 -2.26
C ILE A 51 29.44 2.66 -1.87
N ASP A 52 30.16 3.24 -2.83
CA ASP A 52 31.50 3.80 -2.58
C ASP A 52 31.42 4.87 -1.48
N PRO A 53 32.12 4.71 -0.35
CA PRO A 53 32.12 5.69 0.74
C PRO A 53 32.47 7.11 0.30
N LYS A 54 33.30 7.26 -0.72
CA LYS A 54 33.64 8.59 -1.28
C LYS A 54 32.44 9.22 -1.97
N LYS A 55 31.60 8.40 -2.64
CA LYS A 55 30.37 8.89 -3.27
C LYS A 55 29.38 9.33 -2.20
N VAL A 56 29.27 8.59 -1.09
CA VAL A 56 28.43 8.94 0.07
C VAL A 56 28.90 10.29 0.64
N GLU A 57 30.17 10.43 0.99
CA GLU A 57 30.74 11.64 1.55
C GLU A 57 30.52 12.87 0.62
N ALA A 58 30.82 12.71 -0.66
CA ALA A 58 30.64 13.77 -1.66
C ALA A 58 29.15 14.19 -1.77
N THR A 59 28.21 13.24 -1.73
CA THR A 59 26.78 13.53 -1.79
C THR A 59 26.27 14.23 -0.52
N VAL A 60 26.77 13.80 0.64
CA VAL A 60 26.43 14.47 1.92
C VAL A 60 26.95 15.91 1.93
N GLU A 61 28.18 16.15 1.45
CA GLU A 61 28.71 17.52 1.35
C GLU A 61 27.93 18.37 0.33
N LEU A 62 27.56 17.79 -0.81
CA LEU A 62 26.72 18.47 -1.80
C LEU A 62 25.36 18.92 -1.18
N LEU A 63 24.70 18.04 -0.45
CA LEU A 63 23.46 18.37 0.24
C LEU A 63 23.65 19.44 1.32
N LYS A 64 24.73 19.36 2.11
CA LYS A 64 25.04 20.37 3.12
C LYS A 64 25.27 21.75 2.51
N GLU A 65 25.96 21.83 1.38
CA GLU A 65 26.15 23.09 0.65
C GLU A 65 24.82 23.61 0.08
N ALA A 66 24.05 22.72 -0.57
CA ALA A 66 22.79 23.09 -1.18
C ALA A 66 21.76 23.60 -0.16
N PHE A 67 21.73 23.06 1.06
CA PHE A 67 20.81 23.49 2.12
C PHE A 67 21.34 24.64 3.00
N LYS A 68 22.45 25.27 2.63
CA LYS A 68 22.89 26.51 3.30
C LYS A 68 21.88 27.63 3.09
N LYS A 69 21.83 28.54 4.09
CA LYS A 69 20.96 29.70 4.01
C LYS A 69 21.35 30.57 2.80
N GLY A 70 20.37 30.82 1.95
CA GLY A 70 20.57 31.70 0.76
C GLY A 70 20.93 30.96 -0.52
N SER A 71 21.03 29.61 -0.48
CA SER A 71 21.21 28.82 -1.70
C SER A 71 19.96 28.89 -2.60
N GLU A 72 20.21 28.88 -3.90
CA GLU A 72 19.18 28.90 -4.93
C GLU A 72 18.35 27.59 -4.91
N VAL A 73 17.05 27.69 -5.22
CA VAL A 73 16.14 26.54 -5.27
C VAL A 73 16.64 25.49 -6.26
N VAL A 74 17.11 25.91 -7.42
CA VAL A 74 17.62 24.99 -8.46
C VAL A 74 18.79 24.15 -7.93
N ALA A 75 19.75 24.74 -7.23
CA ALA A 75 20.86 24.01 -6.65
C ALA A 75 20.42 22.97 -5.60
N LYS A 76 19.36 23.28 -4.82
CA LYS A 76 18.76 22.34 -3.88
C LYS A 76 18.13 21.15 -4.61
N LEU A 77 17.36 21.41 -5.67
CA LEU A 77 16.68 20.37 -6.45
C LEU A 77 17.68 19.45 -7.16
N GLU A 78 18.77 20.00 -7.70
CA GLU A 78 19.85 19.23 -8.31
C GLU A 78 20.54 18.33 -7.27
N ALA A 79 20.83 18.85 -6.08
CA ALA A 79 21.42 18.07 -5.00
C ALA A 79 20.49 16.94 -4.50
N ILE A 80 19.18 17.20 -4.40
CA ILE A 80 18.18 16.20 -4.06
C ILE A 80 18.16 15.08 -5.12
N THR A 81 18.15 15.45 -6.40
CA THR A 81 18.15 14.49 -7.51
C THR A 81 19.40 13.60 -7.45
N ALA A 82 20.58 14.18 -7.24
CA ALA A 82 21.83 13.42 -7.12
C ALA A 82 21.84 12.48 -5.89
N ALA A 83 21.16 12.85 -4.81
CA ALA A 83 21.09 12.06 -3.58
C ALA A 83 20.27 10.76 -3.75
N VAL A 84 19.26 10.74 -4.61
CA VAL A 84 18.42 9.56 -4.86
C VAL A 84 19.24 8.36 -5.35
N ASP A 85 20.29 8.62 -6.13
CA ASP A 85 21.18 7.59 -6.68
C ASP A 85 22.20 7.04 -5.65
N VAL A 86 22.13 7.50 -4.41
CA VAL A 86 23.05 7.11 -3.32
C VAL A 86 22.22 6.74 -2.08
N PRO A 87 21.50 5.60 -2.09
CA PRO A 87 20.64 5.18 -0.97
C PRO A 87 21.49 4.72 0.23
N HIS A 88 21.92 5.68 1.04
CA HIS A 88 22.73 5.47 2.24
C HIS A 88 22.14 6.26 3.42
N GLU A 89 22.33 5.76 4.64
CA GLU A 89 21.79 6.37 5.86
C GLU A 89 22.23 7.83 6.02
N ASP A 90 23.52 8.12 5.91
CA ASP A 90 24.04 9.49 6.04
C ASP A 90 23.47 10.44 4.97
N VAL A 91 23.23 9.91 3.77
CA VAL A 91 22.63 10.69 2.68
C VAL A 91 21.14 10.96 2.97
N ALA A 92 20.40 9.97 3.49
CA ALA A 92 19.00 10.15 3.88
C ALA A 92 18.87 11.18 5.00
N GLU A 93 19.74 11.15 6.03
CA GLU A 93 19.76 12.16 7.09
C GLU A 93 20.09 13.56 6.56
N ALA A 94 21.08 13.65 5.67
CA ALA A 94 21.45 14.94 5.07
C ALA A 94 20.31 15.49 4.18
N LEU A 95 19.64 14.61 3.41
CA LEU A 95 18.52 14.95 2.55
C LEU A 95 17.31 15.41 3.37
N ALA A 96 17.03 14.78 4.50
CA ALA A 96 15.89 15.11 5.38
C ALA A 96 15.89 16.58 5.87
N LYS A 97 17.01 17.29 5.79
CA LYS A 97 17.06 18.73 6.09
C LYS A 97 16.17 19.54 5.15
N GLY A 98 15.99 19.09 3.92
CA GLY A 98 15.10 19.73 2.95
C GLY A 98 13.62 19.67 3.33
N LEU A 99 13.21 18.79 4.24
CA LEU A 99 11.83 18.75 4.79
C LEU A 99 11.46 20.01 5.61
N LYS A 100 12.46 20.82 5.98
CA LYS A 100 12.28 22.08 6.72
C LYS A 100 12.50 23.32 5.84
N ASP A 101 12.63 23.13 4.56
CA ASP A 101 12.82 24.25 3.66
C ASP A 101 11.53 25.10 3.58
N LYS A 102 11.71 26.39 3.34
CA LYS A 102 10.59 27.33 3.18
C LYS A 102 9.91 27.23 1.81
N GLU A 103 10.62 26.67 0.84
CA GLU A 103 10.14 26.51 -0.54
C GLU A 103 9.42 25.18 -0.67
N ALA A 104 8.13 25.21 -0.96
CA ALA A 104 7.28 24.03 -1.08
C ALA A 104 7.82 22.99 -2.08
N GLU A 105 8.40 23.45 -3.18
CA GLU A 105 9.00 22.61 -4.21
C GLU A 105 10.18 21.79 -3.66
N VAL A 106 11.01 22.38 -2.81
CA VAL A 106 12.14 21.69 -2.15
C VAL A 106 11.62 20.64 -1.18
N VAL A 107 10.60 20.96 -0.38
CA VAL A 107 9.96 20.01 0.55
C VAL A 107 9.38 18.83 -0.21
N MET A 108 8.61 19.09 -1.28
CA MET A 108 8.00 18.04 -2.11
C MET A 108 9.05 17.14 -2.77
N SER A 109 10.10 17.72 -3.34
CA SER A 109 11.20 16.97 -3.95
C SER A 109 11.97 16.15 -2.92
N THR A 110 12.15 16.68 -1.69
CA THR A 110 12.78 15.93 -0.59
C THR A 110 11.94 14.73 -0.16
N ILE A 111 10.62 14.92 -0.01
CA ILE A 111 9.70 13.81 0.30
C ILE A 111 9.78 12.72 -0.76
N ASP A 112 9.77 13.12 -2.04
CA ASP A 112 9.86 12.17 -3.15
C ASP A 112 11.24 11.49 -3.23
N GLY A 113 12.32 12.22 -3.01
CA GLY A 113 13.66 11.68 -2.94
C GLY A 113 13.82 10.60 -1.86
N LEU A 114 13.39 10.89 -0.63
CA LEU A 114 13.37 9.92 0.47
C LEU A 114 12.48 8.70 0.14
N ARG A 115 11.34 8.92 -0.51
CA ARG A 115 10.45 7.83 -0.97
C ARG A 115 11.13 6.89 -1.96
N GLN A 116 11.97 7.43 -2.85
CA GLN A 116 12.66 6.66 -3.90
C GLN A 116 13.85 5.85 -3.38
N MET A 117 14.50 6.28 -2.32
CA MET A 117 15.68 5.59 -1.74
C MET A 117 15.37 4.17 -1.27
N LYS A 118 14.14 3.89 -0.81
CA LYS A 118 13.70 2.55 -0.38
C LYS A 118 14.59 1.89 0.69
N ILE A 119 15.21 2.67 1.55
CA ILE A 119 16.01 2.20 2.68
C ILE A 119 15.33 2.53 4.02
N PRO A 120 15.54 1.73 5.07
CA PRO A 120 14.88 1.94 6.37
C PRO A 120 15.14 3.31 7.00
N SER A 121 16.35 3.85 6.86
CA SER A 121 16.71 5.16 7.38
C SER A 121 15.91 6.30 6.72
N ALA A 122 15.66 6.22 5.41
CA ALA A 122 14.84 7.19 4.71
C ALA A 122 13.37 7.13 5.18
N LEU A 123 12.82 5.94 5.43
CA LEU A 123 11.51 5.77 6.05
C LEU A 123 11.48 6.40 7.45
N ALA A 124 12.52 6.17 8.27
CA ALA A 124 12.62 6.74 9.61
C ALA A 124 12.58 8.27 9.58
N GLU A 125 13.23 8.91 8.60
CA GLU A 125 13.19 10.37 8.42
C GLU A 125 11.79 10.86 8.02
N LEU A 126 11.08 10.16 7.12
CA LEU A 126 9.69 10.49 6.75
C LEU A 126 8.74 10.37 7.96
N VAL A 127 8.87 9.30 8.76
CA VAL A 127 8.07 9.09 9.98
C VAL A 127 8.40 10.15 11.03
N SER A 128 9.69 10.52 11.17
CA SER A 128 10.13 11.61 12.05
C SER A 128 9.51 12.95 11.62
N ALA A 129 9.49 13.24 10.33
CA ALA A 129 8.84 14.43 9.78
C ALA A 129 7.34 14.45 10.09
N HIS A 130 6.64 13.34 9.91
CA HIS A 130 5.23 13.23 10.30
C HIS A 130 5.00 13.59 11.77
N LYS A 131 5.90 13.22 12.67
CA LYS A 131 5.77 13.50 14.11
C LYS A 131 6.13 14.94 14.47
N ARG A 132 7.12 15.54 13.81
CA ARG A 132 7.78 16.78 14.23
C ARG A 132 7.50 18.01 13.37
N GLU A 133 7.31 17.82 12.05
CA GLU A 133 7.24 18.95 11.10
C GLU A 133 5.80 19.43 10.95
N ARG A 134 5.44 20.41 11.78
CA ARG A 134 4.07 20.97 11.79
C ARG A 134 3.73 21.72 10.52
N ASP A 135 4.71 22.31 9.83
CA ASP A 135 4.46 23.10 8.65
C ASP A 135 4.05 22.23 7.46
N ILE A 136 4.63 21.03 7.31
CA ILE A 136 4.17 20.04 6.35
C ILE A 136 2.69 19.66 6.58
N LYS A 137 2.27 19.54 7.84
CA LYS A 137 0.86 19.20 8.17
C LYS A 137 -0.14 20.32 7.91
N LYS A 138 0.32 21.56 7.75
CA LYS A 138 -0.53 22.70 7.41
C LYS A 138 -0.76 22.85 5.90
N ASP A 139 0.12 22.26 5.11
CA ASP A 139 0.01 22.22 3.65
C ASP A 139 -0.55 20.87 3.25
N ASP A 140 -1.77 20.84 2.74
CA ASP A 140 -2.50 19.63 2.43
C ASP A 140 -1.79 18.75 1.37
N ASP A 141 -1.14 19.38 0.37
CA ASP A 141 -0.43 18.68 -0.69
C ASP A 141 0.85 18.02 -0.15
N GLN A 142 1.63 18.75 0.65
CA GLN A 142 2.84 18.23 1.29
C GLN A 142 2.48 17.10 2.27
N PHE A 143 1.41 17.26 3.03
CA PHE A 143 0.98 16.23 3.98
C PHE A 143 0.49 14.96 3.27
N ALA A 144 -0.28 15.09 2.19
CA ALA A 144 -0.70 13.96 1.37
C ALA A 144 0.51 13.24 0.73
N ALA A 145 1.49 14.01 0.23
CA ALA A 145 2.72 13.45 -0.33
C ALA A 145 3.55 12.69 0.73
N LEU A 146 3.68 13.25 1.94
CA LEU A 146 4.37 12.59 3.05
C LEU A 146 3.73 11.26 3.43
N LEU A 147 2.40 11.23 3.59
CA LEU A 147 1.66 10.00 3.89
C LEU A 147 1.79 8.95 2.78
N LYS A 148 1.72 9.39 1.52
CA LYS A 148 1.98 8.53 0.37
C LYS A 148 3.41 7.98 0.36
N ALA A 149 4.40 8.81 0.70
CA ALA A 149 5.79 8.40 0.79
C ALA A 149 5.99 7.33 1.87
N ILE A 150 5.48 7.54 3.08
CA ILE A 150 5.52 6.54 4.17
C ILE A 150 4.83 5.25 3.71
N GLY A 151 3.61 5.33 3.19
CA GLY A 151 2.85 4.17 2.73
C GLY A 151 3.51 3.40 1.58
N SER A 152 4.38 4.04 0.78
CA SER A 152 5.09 3.38 -0.31
C SER A 152 6.11 2.34 0.15
N TYR A 153 6.54 2.40 1.40
CA TYR A 153 7.43 1.40 2.01
C TYR A 153 6.70 0.11 2.39
N GLY A 154 5.39 0.20 2.64
CA GLY A 154 4.59 -0.97 2.99
C GLY A 154 4.92 -1.56 4.36
N ASP A 155 5.55 -0.79 5.24
CA ASP A 155 5.98 -1.25 6.56
C ASP A 155 4.79 -1.33 7.53
N PRO A 156 4.49 -2.52 8.09
CA PRO A 156 3.37 -2.73 9.03
C PRO A 156 3.44 -1.87 10.30
N GLU A 157 4.63 -1.46 10.74
CA GLU A 157 4.78 -0.61 11.94
C GLU A 157 4.13 0.77 11.78
N ASN A 158 3.83 1.16 10.54
CA ASN A 158 3.21 2.45 10.23
C ASN A 158 1.68 2.39 10.05
N VAL A 159 1.03 1.25 10.25
CA VAL A 159 -0.43 1.11 10.10
C VAL A 159 -1.18 2.06 11.01
N GLU A 160 -0.83 2.13 12.30
CA GLU A 160 -1.45 3.05 13.26
C GLU A 160 -1.33 4.51 12.81
N LEU A 161 -0.12 4.93 12.39
CA LEU A 161 0.13 6.27 11.88
C LEU A 161 -0.74 6.60 10.65
N LEU A 162 -0.89 5.64 9.75
CA LEU A 162 -1.67 5.82 8.51
C LEU A 162 -3.18 5.82 8.80
N ALA A 163 -3.64 5.07 9.79
CA ALA A 163 -5.04 5.00 10.19
C ALA A 163 -5.48 6.16 11.09
N ASP A 164 -4.53 6.75 11.83
CA ASP A 164 -4.82 7.78 12.82
C ASP A 164 -5.53 8.97 12.20
N ASP A 165 -6.59 9.40 12.87
CA ASP A 165 -7.32 10.63 12.61
C ASP A 165 -7.82 10.81 11.15
N MET A 166 -8.02 9.70 10.44
CA MET A 166 -8.31 9.69 9.00
C MET A 166 -9.48 10.59 8.59
N LEU A 167 -10.48 10.77 9.46
CA LEU A 167 -11.70 11.52 9.16
C LEU A 167 -11.73 12.94 9.71
N HIS A 168 -10.73 13.34 10.47
CA HIS A 168 -10.64 14.71 11.01
C HIS A 168 -10.15 15.71 9.97
N ASN A 169 -9.22 15.32 9.13
CA ASN A 169 -8.80 16.17 8.02
C ASN A 169 -9.78 15.98 6.84
N PRO A 170 -10.53 17.01 6.44
CA PRO A 170 -11.50 16.90 5.35
C PRO A 170 -10.86 16.88 3.96
N HIS A 171 -9.54 17.08 3.83
CA HIS A 171 -8.89 17.17 2.52
C HIS A 171 -8.87 15.80 1.83
N ARG A 172 -9.36 15.79 0.59
CA ARG A 172 -9.56 14.54 -0.16
C ARG A 172 -8.28 13.76 -0.38
N ASP A 173 -7.19 14.45 -0.73
CA ASP A 173 -5.94 13.77 -1.09
C ASP A 173 -5.24 13.19 0.13
N ILE A 174 -5.39 13.79 1.31
CA ILE A 174 -4.91 13.24 2.59
C ILE A 174 -5.64 11.94 2.92
N ILE A 175 -6.98 11.94 2.87
CA ILE A 175 -7.78 10.73 3.12
C ILE A 175 -7.43 9.64 2.12
N ARG A 176 -7.33 10.00 0.85
CA ARG A 176 -6.94 9.07 -0.22
C ARG A 176 -5.54 8.51 -0.02
N ALA A 177 -4.57 9.35 0.37
CA ALA A 177 -3.21 8.91 0.66
C ALA A 177 -3.18 7.89 1.79
N ARG A 178 -3.89 8.11 2.89
CA ARG A 178 -4.01 7.18 4.00
C ARG A 178 -4.62 5.84 3.58
N ILE A 179 -5.77 5.86 2.89
CA ILE A 179 -6.47 4.64 2.44
C ILE A 179 -5.56 3.80 1.52
N LEU A 180 -4.95 4.42 0.50
CA LEU A 180 -4.14 3.68 -0.46
C LEU A 180 -2.79 3.27 0.12
N SER A 181 -2.25 4.01 1.09
CA SER A 181 -1.08 3.60 1.86
C SER A 181 -1.36 2.37 2.72
N LEU A 182 -2.49 2.31 3.43
CA LEU A 182 -2.93 1.09 4.10
C LEU A 182 -3.09 -0.06 3.12
N GLY A 183 -3.65 0.18 1.92
CA GLY A 183 -3.78 -0.83 0.87
C GLY A 183 -2.43 -1.35 0.34
N ASN A 184 -1.35 -0.59 0.49
CA ASN A 184 0.01 -1.02 0.13
C ASN A 184 0.75 -1.71 1.28
N THR A 185 0.30 -1.53 2.52
CA THR A 185 0.90 -2.14 3.72
C THR A 185 0.29 -3.53 3.94
N ARG A 186 1.05 -4.57 3.57
CA ARG A 186 0.56 -5.95 3.46
C ARG A 186 0.54 -6.67 4.81
N CYS A 187 -0.50 -6.41 5.60
CA CYS A 187 -0.77 -7.08 6.87
C CYS A 187 -2.28 -7.11 7.15
N ASP A 188 -2.70 -7.95 8.06
CA ASP A 188 -4.11 -8.11 8.46
C ASP A 188 -4.63 -6.88 9.22
N GLU A 189 -3.78 -6.18 9.96
CA GLU A 189 -4.11 -4.92 10.61
C GLU A 189 -4.58 -3.88 9.60
N SER A 190 -3.94 -3.78 8.44
CA SER A 190 -4.37 -2.85 7.37
C SER A 190 -5.78 -3.16 6.88
N VAL A 191 -6.12 -4.43 6.70
CA VAL A 191 -7.49 -4.85 6.33
C VAL A 191 -8.47 -4.49 7.43
N LYS A 192 -8.14 -4.79 8.67
CA LYS A 192 -8.96 -4.49 9.85
C LYS A 192 -9.24 -2.99 9.96
N GLU A 193 -8.22 -2.15 9.80
CA GLU A 193 -8.39 -0.69 9.85
C GLU A 193 -9.27 -0.17 8.71
N LEU A 194 -9.08 -0.63 7.48
CA LEU A 194 -9.92 -0.25 6.34
C LEU A 194 -11.39 -0.65 6.55
N ILE A 195 -11.65 -1.85 7.08
CA ILE A 195 -13.00 -2.31 7.42
C ILE A 195 -13.58 -1.49 8.58
N THR A 196 -12.78 -1.16 9.59
CA THR A 196 -13.20 -0.34 10.73
C THR A 196 -13.60 1.06 10.28
N ILE A 197 -12.81 1.69 9.44
CA ILE A 197 -13.09 3.00 8.84
C ILE A 197 -14.38 2.95 8.02
N MET A 198 -14.52 1.95 7.16
CA MET A 198 -15.71 1.75 6.32
C MET A 198 -16.98 1.59 7.17
N ASN A 199 -16.89 0.90 8.31
CA ASN A 199 -18.00 0.65 9.23
C ASN A 199 -18.21 1.74 10.28
N SER A 200 -17.41 2.79 10.26
CA SER A 200 -17.48 3.87 11.24
C SER A 200 -18.85 4.58 11.20
N ALA A 201 -19.22 5.22 12.31
CA ALA A 201 -20.43 6.03 12.43
C ALA A 201 -20.47 7.22 11.43
N ALA A 202 -19.34 7.57 10.84
CA ALA A 202 -19.20 8.65 9.89
C ALA A 202 -19.50 8.23 8.43
N LYS A 203 -20.47 7.35 8.22
CA LYS A 203 -20.85 6.80 6.89
C LYS A 203 -20.92 7.84 5.77
N LYS A 204 -21.54 9.01 6.04
CA LYS A 204 -21.63 10.10 5.04
C LYS A 204 -20.27 10.66 4.63
N LYS A 205 -19.28 10.68 5.54
CA LYS A 205 -17.92 11.17 5.25
C LYS A 205 -17.12 10.13 4.48
N ILE A 206 -17.37 8.85 4.71
CA ILE A 206 -16.67 7.73 4.08
C ILE A 206 -17.22 7.40 2.69
N GLN A 207 -18.52 7.61 2.45
CA GLN A 207 -19.16 7.25 1.19
C GLN A 207 -18.41 7.73 -0.08
N PRO A 208 -17.82 8.94 -0.13
CA PRO A 208 -17.06 9.39 -1.28
C PRO A 208 -15.77 8.55 -1.56
N TYR A 209 -15.27 7.86 -0.55
CA TYR A 209 -14.01 7.10 -0.60
C TYR A 209 -14.19 5.59 -0.73
N MET A 210 -15.43 5.11 -0.89
CA MET A 210 -15.70 3.68 -1.04
C MET A 210 -14.98 3.05 -2.24
N GLY A 211 -14.65 3.83 -3.26
CA GLY A 211 -13.86 3.37 -4.39
C GLY A 211 -12.41 3.10 -4.03
N GLU A 212 -11.79 4.00 -3.29
CA GLU A 212 -10.41 3.89 -2.82
C GLU A 212 -10.29 2.78 -1.76
N ILE A 213 -11.25 2.66 -0.84
CA ILE A 213 -11.29 1.59 0.18
C ILE A 213 -11.43 0.22 -0.50
N SER A 214 -12.35 0.09 -1.45
CA SER A 214 -12.52 -1.15 -2.21
C SER A 214 -11.24 -1.51 -2.98
N LEU A 215 -10.59 -0.55 -3.62
CA LEU A 215 -9.32 -0.76 -4.31
C LEU A 215 -8.22 -1.24 -3.36
N ALA A 216 -8.09 -0.60 -2.18
CA ALA A 216 -7.11 -0.96 -1.17
C ALA A 216 -7.37 -2.37 -0.61
N LEU A 217 -8.61 -2.71 -0.27
CA LEU A 217 -9.00 -4.03 0.22
C LEU A 217 -8.76 -5.11 -0.85
N THR A 218 -9.10 -4.83 -2.12
CA THR A 218 -8.83 -5.77 -3.22
C THR A 218 -7.33 -5.97 -3.44
N ALA A 219 -6.53 -4.92 -3.33
CA ALA A 219 -5.07 -5.02 -3.44
C ALA A 219 -4.45 -5.86 -2.32
N LEU A 220 -5.00 -5.81 -1.10
CA LEU A 220 -4.54 -6.60 0.03
C LEU A 220 -4.97 -8.07 -0.05
N THR A 221 -6.23 -8.32 -0.40
CA THR A 221 -6.89 -9.62 -0.19
C THR A 221 -7.12 -10.43 -1.46
N GLY A 222 -7.10 -9.77 -2.63
CA GLY A 222 -7.52 -10.38 -3.90
C GLY A 222 -9.04 -10.50 -4.07
N ALA A 223 -9.84 -10.26 -3.01
CA ALA A 223 -11.29 -10.27 -3.11
C ALA A 223 -11.81 -8.99 -3.76
N ASP A 224 -12.83 -9.08 -4.60
CA ASP A 224 -13.51 -7.93 -5.21
C ASP A 224 -14.98 -7.90 -4.80
N GLU A 225 -15.24 -7.24 -3.69
CA GLU A 225 -16.59 -7.01 -3.17
C GLU A 225 -17.21 -5.69 -3.67
N GLY A 226 -16.54 -5.04 -4.62
CA GLY A 226 -16.96 -3.76 -5.19
C GLY A 226 -17.07 -2.66 -4.13
N LYS A 227 -17.90 -1.66 -4.39
CA LYS A 227 -18.06 -0.49 -3.48
C LYS A 227 -19.15 -0.72 -2.41
N SER A 228 -19.47 -1.96 -2.09
CA SER A 228 -20.55 -2.30 -1.14
C SER A 228 -19.99 -2.54 0.25
N GLN A 229 -20.36 -1.68 1.19
CA GLN A 229 -20.03 -1.83 2.61
C GLN A 229 -20.52 -3.17 3.16
N ASP A 230 -21.78 -3.57 2.85
CA ASP A 230 -22.39 -4.79 3.38
C ASP A 230 -21.66 -6.04 2.86
N ARG A 231 -21.25 -6.07 1.59
CA ARG A 231 -20.51 -7.18 1.02
C ARG A 231 -19.13 -7.31 1.65
N TRP A 232 -18.38 -6.23 1.79
CA TRP A 232 -17.09 -6.21 2.49
C TRP A 232 -17.21 -6.63 3.96
N THR A 233 -18.27 -6.19 4.65
CA THR A 233 -18.52 -6.59 6.04
C THR A 233 -18.82 -8.09 6.14
N THR A 234 -19.61 -8.63 5.21
CA THR A 234 -19.91 -10.06 5.13
C THR A 234 -18.64 -10.87 4.86
N TRP A 235 -17.85 -10.44 3.86
CA TRP A 235 -16.56 -11.04 3.53
C TRP A 235 -15.61 -11.05 4.75
N TRP A 236 -15.47 -9.91 5.42
CA TRP A 236 -14.63 -9.79 6.62
C TRP A 236 -15.04 -10.75 7.72
N ASN A 237 -16.32 -10.83 8.02
CA ASN A 237 -16.83 -11.71 9.07
C ASN A 237 -16.60 -13.19 8.77
N ALA A 238 -16.57 -13.57 7.49
CA ALA A 238 -16.29 -14.93 7.06
C ALA A 238 -14.79 -15.27 7.10
N ASN A 239 -13.89 -14.30 6.86
CA ASN A 239 -12.47 -14.58 6.63
C ASN A 239 -11.53 -14.14 7.76
N LYS A 240 -11.92 -13.21 8.63
CA LYS A 240 -11.04 -12.52 9.60
C LYS A 240 -10.27 -13.43 10.58
N ARG A 241 -10.68 -14.69 10.76
CA ARG A 241 -10.03 -15.61 11.70
C ARG A 241 -8.81 -16.29 11.11
N ASP A 242 -8.89 -16.56 9.81
CA ASP A 242 -7.90 -17.33 9.07
C ASP A 242 -7.31 -16.49 7.93
N LEU A 243 -7.37 -15.15 8.06
CA LEU A 243 -6.90 -14.25 7.03
C LEU A 243 -5.37 -14.19 7.04
N GLU A 244 -4.79 -14.61 5.94
CA GLU A 244 -3.37 -14.46 5.64
C GLU A 244 -3.22 -13.52 4.44
N ILE A 245 -2.42 -12.49 4.59
CA ILE A 245 -2.12 -11.56 3.50
C ILE A 245 -0.83 -12.02 2.82
N ALA A 246 -0.95 -12.37 1.54
CA ALA A 246 0.20 -12.78 0.75
C ALA A 246 1.24 -11.65 0.65
N GLU A 247 2.53 -11.96 0.66
CA GLU A 247 3.62 -10.97 0.52
C GLU A 247 3.55 -10.21 -0.80
N VAL A 248 3.15 -10.90 -1.87
CA VAL A 248 3.00 -10.31 -3.21
C VAL A 248 1.55 -9.90 -3.43
N MET A 249 1.37 -8.72 -4.02
CA MET A 249 0.03 -8.22 -4.37
C MET A 249 -0.65 -9.16 -5.37
N PRO A 250 -1.92 -9.55 -5.12
CA PRO A 250 -2.69 -10.38 -6.05
C PRO A 250 -2.90 -9.65 -7.37
N GLU A 251 -3.15 -10.40 -8.43
CA GLU A 251 -3.49 -9.82 -9.72
C GLU A 251 -4.81 -9.05 -9.62
N LEU A 252 -4.75 -7.77 -9.91
CA LEU A 252 -5.92 -6.90 -9.87
C LEU A 252 -6.69 -6.96 -11.19
N PRO A 253 -8.04 -6.88 -11.15
CA PRO A 253 -8.84 -6.64 -12.35
C PRO A 253 -8.32 -5.42 -13.12
N LYS A 254 -8.27 -5.49 -14.46
CA LYS A 254 -7.63 -4.47 -15.35
C LYS A 254 -7.97 -3.02 -14.95
N LYS A 255 -9.24 -2.73 -14.64
CA LYS A 255 -9.67 -1.39 -14.22
C LYS A 255 -9.07 -0.96 -12.88
N LEU A 256 -9.02 -1.85 -11.89
CA LEU A 256 -8.45 -1.57 -10.57
C LEU A 256 -6.93 -1.46 -10.66
N LYS A 257 -6.28 -2.33 -11.44
CA LYS A 257 -4.83 -2.27 -11.75
C LYS A 257 -4.45 -0.91 -12.33
N SER A 258 -5.19 -0.42 -13.33
CA SER A 258 -4.96 0.90 -13.93
C SER A 258 -5.10 2.04 -12.92
N GLN A 259 -6.09 1.98 -12.00
CA GLN A 259 -6.27 2.98 -10.96
C GLN A 259 -5.15 2.94 -9.92
N TRP A 260 -4.72 1.74 -9.53
CA TRP A 260 -3.61 1.52 -8.62
C TRP A 260 -2.30 2.05 -9.19
N ASN A 261 -1.97 1.62 -10.42
CA ASN A 261 -0.76 2.02 -11.11
C ASN A 261 -0.69 3.55 -11.31
N LYS A 262 -1.81 4.16 -11.72
CA LYS A 262 -1.90 5.61 -11.85
C LYS A 262 -1.62 6.35 -10.53
N TYR A 263 -2.15 5.84 -9.42
CA TYR A 263 -1.91 6.46 -8.12
C TYR A 263 -0.44 6.36 -7.69
N TRP A 264 0.15 5.17 -7.84
CA TRP A 264 1.53 4.92 -7.42
C TRP A 264 2.58 5.39 -8.43
N GLY A 265 2.16 5.81 -9.63
CA GLY A 265 3.09 6.22 -10.70
C GLY A 265 3.80 5.03 -11.36
N ILE A 266 3.16 3.86 -11.34
CA ILE A 266 3.67 2.64 -11.99
C ILE A 266 3.23 2.67 -13.44
N TYR A 267 4.18 2.78 -14.37
CA TYR A 267 3.92 2.78 -15.81
C TYR A 267 4.45 1.49 -16.42
N GLU A 268 3.55 0.67 -16.97
CA GLU A 268 3.93 -0.52 -17.73
C GLU A 268 4.41 -0.09 -19.12
N GLU A 269 5.56 -0.57 -19.56
CA GLU A 269 6.15 -0.20 -20.88
C GLU A 269 5.34 -0.72 -22.07
N GLU A 270 4.52 -1.75 -21.86
CA GLU A 270 3.74 -2.41 -22.92
C GLU A 270 2.67 -1.51 -23.56
N ASP A 271 2.17 -0.49 -22.89
CA ASP A 271 1.10 0.38 -23.41
C ASP A 271 1.58 1.42 -24.45
N ARG A 272 2.89 1.49 -24.73
CA ARG A 272 3.46 2.43 -25.73
C ARG A 272 3.60 1.84 -27.13
N GLY A 273 3.61 0.51 -27.24
CA GLY A 273 3.84 -0.19 -28.53
C GLY A 273 2.62 -0.25 -29.43
N GLU A 274 1.47 -0.59 -28.89
CA GLU A 274 0.27 -0.87 -29.71
C GLU A 274 -0.40 0.36 -30.34
N LYS A 275 -0.16 1.57 -29.84
CA LYS A 275 -0.77 2.79 -30.42
C LYS A 275 -0.04 3.40 -31.59
N ARG A 276 1.10 2.87 -32.02
CA ARG A 276 1.86 3.41 -33.15
C ARG A 276 1.65 2.66 -34.48
N GLU A 277 1.22 1.40 -34.43
CA GLU A 277 1.05 0.59 -35.66
C GLU A 277 -0.30 0.82 -36.38
N ASP A 278 -1.33 1.32 -35.67
CA ASP A 278 -2.68 1.48 -36.23
C ASP A 278 -2.93 2.86 -36.90
N ARG A 279 -1.89 3.63 -37.21
CA ARG A 279 -1.97 4.94 -37.93
C ARG A 279 -1.14 5.03 -39.18
N GLY A 280 -0.73 3.93 -39.73
CA GLY A 280 0.23 3.92 -40.84
C GLY A 280 -0.22 3.27 -42.15
N GLU A 281 -1.51 3.00 -42.36
CA GLU A 281 -1.99 2.55 -43.68
C GLU A 281 -3.44 3.05 -43.93
N GLU A 282 -3.55 4.27 -44.42
CA GLU A 282 -4.63 4.73 -45.31
C GLU A 282 -4.09 5.82 -46.28
#